data_71fa76d1e2a7e616f8603353a0d0c0e7
#
_entry.id   71fa76d1e2a7e616f8603353a0d0c0e7
#
_cell.length_a   1.000
_cell.length_b   1.000
_cell.length_c   1.000
_cell.angle_alpha   90.00
_cell.angle_beta   90.00
_cell.angle_gamma   90.00
#
_symmetry.space_group_name_H-M   'P 1'
#
loop_
_entity.id
_entity.type
_entity.pdbx_description
1 polymer ?
#
loop_
_entity_poly.entity_id
_entity_poly.type
_entity_poly.pdbx_seq_one_letter_code
_entity_poly.pdbx_strand_id
1 'polypeptide(L)'
;MFIIINIKTKKLLVLSVVVLLISGCIPMSEMLTVQSENDVNGSIATPTPNLKATSTLMPDQFSLEVLKNRTYGNGDFTIDRLWYSYDRFERYYVIYDSDDSSIHGYVNVPYGEGPYPVIIMLHGYIQPEEYVTLDYTTRYADDLAQDGYIVLHPNLRNFPPSDSAERRRDNNTGYTIDVLNLLAYLREMAGKEGIFASADLNRIGIWGHSIGGSIAMRTMSVEPDTFKAVILYGAVSQRYGTVLDGSGIYDFSEVETQISIHHGENDDVIPVEQSRELCRQLEQLDKDPECYFYEGQPHTFYRDQWADPLFMERTLEFFDQYVKNISKE
;
A
#
# COMPACT_ATOMS: atom_id res chain seq x y z
N MET A 1 -24.28 -51.28 -23.98
CA MET A 1 -25.43 -50.35 -24.05
C MET A 1 -24.86 -48.95 -23.93
N PHE A 2 -24.58 -48.35 -25.09
CA PHE A 2 -23.97 -47.00 -25.14
C PHE A 2 -25.07 -45.98 -25.23
N ILE A 3 -25.09 -45.01 -24.30
CA ILE A 3 -25.98 -43.83 -24.33
C ILE A 3 -25.20 -42.68 -24.93
N ILE A 4 -25.60 -42.29 -26.15
CA ILE A 4 -25.08 -41.08 -26.82
C ILE A 4 -25.97 -39.91 -26.39
N ILE A 5 -25.36 -38.95 -25.66
CA ILE A 5 -26.01 -37.68 -25.34
C ILE A 5 -25.66 -36.64 -26.41
N ASN A 6 -26.67 -36.21 -27.13
CA ASN A 6 -26.58 -35.24 -28.24
C ASN A 6 -26.67 -33.83 -27.65
N ILE A 7 -25.56 -33.06 -27.66
CA ILE A 7 -25.52 -31.67 -27.21
C ILE A 7 -25.83 -30.74 -28.40
N LYS A 8 -27.01 -30.14 -28.41
CA LYS A 8 -27.39 -29.09 -29.35
C LYS A 8 -26.66 -27.79 -29.05
N THR A 9 -25.83 -27.35 -29.98
CA THR A 9 -25.19 -26.01 -30.01
C THR A 9 -26.24 -24.91 -30.14
N LYS A 10 -26.34 -24.06 -29.08
CA LYS A 10 -27.03 -22.76 -29.19
C LYS A 10 -26.03 -21.69 -29.69
N LYS A 11 -26.33 -21.13 -30.84
CA LYS A 11 -25.64 -19.95 -31.38
C LYS A 11 -25.92 -18.74 -30.47
N LEU A 12 -24.88 -18.15 -29.90
CA LEU A 12 -24.93 -16.87 -29.20
C LEU A 12 -24.83 -15.74 -30.23
N LEU A 13 -25.86 -14.92 -30.29
CA LEU A 13 -25.93 -13.75 -31.16
C LEU A 13 -25.23 -12.59 -30.44
N VAL A 14 -24.07 -12.17 -30.94
CA VAL A 14 -23.36 -10.99 -30.42
C VAL A 14 -23.96 -9.76 -31.08
N LEU A 15 -24.64 -8.93 -30.30
CA LEU A 15 -25.19 -7.64 -30.76
C LEU A 15 -24.13 -6.55 -30.51
N SER A 16 -23.45 -6.12 -31.58
CA SER A 16 -22.52 -4.99 -31.51
C SER A 16 -23.30 -3.69 -31.46
N VAL A 17 -23.23 -2.96 -30.38
CA VAL A 17 -23.73 -1.59 -30.25
C VAL A 17 -22.61 -0.63 -30.65
N VAL A 18 -22.74 0.00 -31.80
CA VAL A 18 -21.87 1.09 -32.24
C VAL A 18 -22.39 2.38 -31.61
N VAL A 19 -21.64 2.97 -30.68
CA VAL A 19 -21.90 4.31 -30.15
C VAL A 19 -21.15 5.32 -31.02
N LEU A 20 -21.91 6.12 -31.81
CA LEU A 20 -21.38 7.28 -32.51
C LEU A 20 -21.15 8.43 -31.52
N LEU A 21 -19.89 8.78 -31.27
CA LEU A 21 -19.53 10.03 -30.60
C LEU A 21 -19.56 11.17 -31.63
N ILE A 22 -20.53 12.06 -31.47
CA ILE A 22 -20.61 13.31 -32.22
C ILE A 22 -19.70 14.33 -31.55
N SER A 23 -18.61 14.71 -32.23
CA SER A 23 -17.73 15.81 -31.85
C SER A 23 -18.44 17.14 -32.05
N GLY A 24 -18.75 17.83 -30.95
CA GLY A 24 -19.19 19.22 -31.00
C GLY A 24 -18.01 20.13 -30.61
N CYS A 25 -17.39 20.78 -31.62
CA CYS A 25 -16.48 21.91 -31.39
C CYS A 25 -17.28 23.13 -30.96
N ILE A 26 -16.92 23.70 -29.79
CA ILE A 26 -17.35 25.07 -29.39
C ILE A 26 -16.14 25.97 -29.56
N PRO A 27 -16.24 27.10 -30.32
CA PRO A 27 -15.13 28.01 -30.50
C PRO A 27 -14.99 28.94 -29.28
N MET A 28 -13.75 29.08 -28.83
CA MET A 28 -13.31 30.01 -27.80
C MET A 28 -13.05 31.37 -28.44
N SER A 29 -13.91 32.35 -28.19
CA SER A 29 -13.60 33.76 -28.44
C SER A 29 -14.55 34.66 -27.62
N GLU A 30 -14.09 35.13 -26.48
CA GLU A 30 -14.41 36.48 -25.96
C GLU A 30 -13.30 36.91 -25.01
N MET A 31 -12.44 37.73 -25.58
CA MET A 31 -11.35 38.44 -24.93
C MET A 31 -11.92 39.76 -24.40
N LEU A 32 -12.09 39.87 -23.10
CA LEU A 32 -12.41 41.13 -22.46
C LEU A 32 -11.14 41.99 -22.35
N THR A 33 -11.07 43.04 -23.15
CA THR A 33 -10.11 44.13 -23.05
C THR A 33 -10.54 45.06 -21.90
N VAL A 34 -9.69 45.20 -20.89
CA VAL A 34 -9.78 46.27 -19.89
C VAL A 34 -8.86 47.41 -20.33
N GLN A 35 -9.46 48.58 -20.63
CA GLN A 35 -8.73 49.80 -20.91
C GLN A 35 -8.15 50.38 -19.63
N SER A 36 -6.90 50.86 -19.71
CA SER A 36 -6.21 51.64 -18.70
C SER A 36 -6.65 53.09 -18.81
N GLU A 37 -7.19 53.67 -17.77
CA GLU A 37 -7.20 55.11 -17.59
C GLU A 37 -6.15 55.52 -16.55
N ASN A 38 -5.22 56.37 -16.99
CA ASN A 38 -4.27 57.10 -16.16
C ASN A 38 -4.98 58.30 -15.55
N ASP A 39 -4.86 58.50 -14.23
CA ASP A 39 -4.83 59.86 -13.67
C ASP A 39 -4.09 59.91 -12.32
N VAL A 40 -3.14 60.65 -12.33
CA VAL A 40 -2.30 61.57 -11.61
C VAL A 40 -2.58 61.84 -10.10
N ASN A 41 -1.47 61.70 -9.33
CA ASN A 41 -1.01 62.42 -8.13
C ASN A 41 -1.90 62.53 -6.87
N GLY A 42 -1.34 61.96 -5.80
CA GLY A 42 -1.71 62.27 -4.41
C GLY A 42 -0.91 61.44 -3.41
N SER A 43 0.32 61.91 -3.09
CA SER A 43 1.15 61.32 -2.02
C SER A 43 0.50 61.50 -0.66
N ILE A 44 0.03 60.44 -0.03
CA ILE A 44 -0.22 60.37 1.41
C ILE A 44 0.42 59.07 1.90
N ALA A 45 1.53 59.20 2.61
CA ALA A 45 2.17 58.08 3.30
C ALA A 45 1.30 57.66 4.48
N THR A 46 0.61 56.54 4.34
CA THR A 46 0.02 55.81 5.46
C THR A 46 1.04 54.80 6.01
N PRO A 47 1.25 54.72 7.34
CA PRO A 47 2.17 53.73 7.90
C PRO A 47 1.59 52.35 7.67
N THR A 48 2.33 51.53 6.97
CA THR A 48 2.05 50.08 6.79
C THR A 48 2.13 49.40 8.15
N PRO A 49 1.07 48.82 8.70
CA PRO A 49 1.20 47.99 9.87
C PRO A 49 2.01 46.72 9.48
N ASN A 50 3.12 46.58 10.13
CA ASN A 50 3.99 45.39 10.02
C ASN A 50 3.29 44.23 10.73
N LEU A 51 2.27 43.68 10.10
CA LEU A 51 1.63 42.41 10.50
C LEU A 51 2.57 41.27 10.10
N LYS A 52 3.55 40.99 10.97
CA LYS A 52 4.07 39.65 11.10
C LYS A 52 2.95 38.80 11.71
N ALA A 53 1.94 38.47 10.91
CA ALA A 53 1.08 37.35 11.19
C ALA A 53 1.91 36.09 10.92
N THR A 54 2.56 35.58 11.95
CA THR A 54 2.94 34.17 12.00
C THR A 54 1.61 33.41 12.06
N SER A 55 1.01 33.18 10.90
CA SER A 55 -0.03 32.20 10.75
C SER A 55 0.66 30.85 11.05
N THR A 56 0.54 30.39 12.27
CA THR A 56 0.78 29.00 12.62
C THR A 56 -0.36 28.25 11.93
N LEU A 57 -0.14 27.90 10.65
CA LEU A 57 -1.03 26.95 9.97
C LEU A 57 -1.03 25.70 10.84
N MET A 58 -2.20 25.31 11.34
CA MET A 58 -2.36 24.03 12.00
C MET A 58 -1.86 22.97 11.00
N PRO A 59 -1.02 22.02 11.43
CA PRO A 59 -0.57 20.94 10.56
C PRO A 59 -1.79 20.29 9.91
N ASP A 60 -1.70 20.01 8.62
CA ASP A 60 -2.71 19.20 7.95
C ASP A 60 -2.88 17.89 8.74
N GLN A 61 -4.11 17.59 9.17
CA GLN A 61 -4.43 16.40 9.96
C GLN A 61 -3.92 15.08 9.31
N PHE A 62 -3.52 15.15 8.05
CA PHE A 62 -2.98 14.05 7.27
C PHE A 62 -1.47 14.15 7.06
N SER A 63 -0.79 15.13 7.65
CA SER A 63 0.67 15.26 7.54
C SER A 63 1.40 14.13 8.27
N LEU A 64 2.64 13.84 7.83
CA LEU A 64 3.50 12.86 8.51
C LEU A 64 3.74 13.24 9.97
N GLU A 65 3.90 14.53 10.27
CA GLU A 65 4.08 15.04 11.64
C GLU A 65 2.91 14.64 12.55
N VAL A 66 1.67 14.82 12.07
CA VAL A 66 0.48 14.44 12.82
C VAL A 66 0.42 12.93 13.02
N LEU A 67 0.71 12.16 11.97
CA LEU A 67 0.71 10.70 12.05
C LEU A 67 1.81 10.18 12.99
N LYS A 68 3.02 10.74 12.96
CA LYS A 68 4.14 10.37 13.86
C LYS A 68 3.81 10.63 15.35
N ASN A 69 3.01 11.66 15.64
CA ASN A 69 2.65 12.06 17.00
C ASN A 69 1.33 11.46 17.49
N ARG A 70 0.68 10.63 16.69
CA ARG A 70 -0.61 10.01 17.02
C ARG A 70 -0.41 8.72 17.82
N THR A 71 -1.38 8.39 18.71
CA THR A 71 -1.48 7.08 19.37
C THR A 71 -2.31 6.13 18.52
N TYR A 72 -1.86 4.88 18.42
CA TYR A 72 -2.52 3.80 17.68
C TYR A 72 -2.89 2.63 18.60
N GLY A 73 -3.80 1.73 18.15
CA GLY A 73 -4.19 0.54 18.90
C GLY A 73 -5.19 0.83 20.02
N ASN A 74 -6.04 1.85 19.88
CA ASN A 74 -7.00 2.28 20.90
C ASN A 74 -8.37 1.57 20.77
N GLY A 75 -8.38 0.26 20.59
CA GLY A 75 -9.62 -0.52 20.44
C GLY A 75 -9.35 -2.00 20.66
N ASP A 76 -10.17 -2.84 20.08
CA ASP A 76 -10.11 -4.28 20.23
C ASP A 76 -9.43 -4.96 19.04
N PHE A 77 -8.71 -6.04 19.31
CA PHE A 77 -8.24 -7.00 18.32
C PHE A 77 -8.84 -8.37 18.64
N THR A 78 -9.60 -8.92 17.71
CA THR A 78 -10.32 -10.17 17.89
C THR A 78 -9.83 -11.23 16.90
N ILE A 79 -9.50 -12.42 17.42
CA ILE A 79 -9.34 -13.63 16.62
C ILE A 79 -10.76 -14.24 16.50
N ASP A 80 -11.41 -14.03 15.37
CA ASP A 80 -12.78 -14.49 15.15
C ASP A 80 -12.83 -16.02 15.07
N ARG A 81 -11.92 -16.63 14.30
CA ARG A 81 -11.84 -18.09 14.16
C ARG A 81 -10.52 -18.55 13.55
N LEU A 82 -10.17 -19.79 13.83
CA LEU A 82 -9.29 -20.55 12.95
C LEU A 82 -10.03 -20.78 11.62
N TRP A 83 -9.47 -20.25 10.52
CA TRP A 83 -10.15 -20.28 9.22
C TRP A 83 -9.73 -21.49 8.39
N TYR A 84 -8.42 -21.75 8.31
CA TYR A 84 -7.86 -22.90 7.59
C TYR A 84 -6.62 -23.43 8.33
N SER A 85 -6.43 -24.77 8.28
CA SER A 85 -5.20 -25.42 8.66
C SER A 85 -4.53 -25.99 7.41
N TYR A 86 -3.28 -25.64 7.20
CA TYR A 86 -2.43 -26.09 6.12
C TYR A 86 -1.33 -27.00 6.67
N ASP A 87 -0.49 -27.57 5.81
CA ASP A 87 0.57 -28.49 6.24
C ASP A 87 1.64 -27.82 7.13
N ARG A 88 1.90 -26.51 6.95
CA ARG A 88 2.97 -25.79 7.61
C ARG A 88 2.53 -24.60 8.45
N PHE A 89 1.29 -24.13 8.31
CA PHE A 89 0.76 -22.97 9.03
C PHE A 89 -0.75 -23.08 9.23
N GLU A 90 -1.26 -22.26 10.13
CA GLU A 90 -2.69 -22.00 10.31
C GLU A 90 -3.03 -20.59 9.85
N ARG A 91 -4.22 -20.43 9.27
CA ARG A 91 -4.80 -19.14 8.93
C ARG A 91 -5.93 -18.81 9.88
N TYR A 92 -5.80 -17.68 10.56
CA TYR A 92 -6.82 -17.13 11.45
C TYR A 92 -7.50 -15.94 10.80
N TYR A 93 -8.84 -15.92 10.85
CA TYR A 93 -9.61 -14.74 10.50
C TYR A 93 -9.62 -13.79 11.68
N VAL A 94 -9.28 -12.52 11.43
CA VAL A 94 -9.14 -11.50 12.47
C VAL A 94 -9.95 -10.26 12.15
N ILE A 95 -10.36 -9.56 13.20
CA ILE A 95 -11.07 -8.28 13.13
C ILE A 95 -10.42 -7.35 14.14
N TYR A 96 -10.12 -6.12 13.75
CA TYR A 96 -9.56 -5.13 14.65
C TYR A 96 -10.15 -3.73 14.41
N ASP A 97 -10.16 -2.92 15.46
CA ASP A 97 -10.62 -1.55 15.40
C ASP A 97 -9.52 -0.64 14.83
N SER A 98 -9.92 0.23 13.91
CA SER A 98 -9.05 1.27 13.35
C SER A 98 -9.83 2.58 13.30
N ASP A 99 -9.67 3.39 14.34
CA ASP A 99 -10.51 4.54 14.65
C ASP A 99 -11.98 4.10 14.78
N ASP A 100 -12.86 4.72 13.97
CA ASP A 100 -14.29 4.39 13.93
C ASP A 100 -14.63 3.25 12.95
N SER A 101 -13.64 2.50 12.46
CA SER A 101 -13.80 1.45 11.46
C SER A 101 -13.38 0.10 12.01
N SER A 102 -14.17 -0.93 11.73
CA SER A 102 -13.82 -2.33 11.97
C SER A 102 -13.12 -2.89 10.72
N ILE A 103 -11.86 -3.29 10.86
CA ILE A 103 -11.04 -3.81 9.79
C ILE A 103 -10.94 -5.32 9.91
N HIS A 104 -11.28 -6.00 8.83
CA HIS A 104 -11.18 -7.45 8.72
C HIS A 104 -9.86 -7.84 8.04
N GLY A 105 -9.46 -9.10 8.24
CA GLY A 105 -8.26 -9.62 7.59
C GLY A 105 -7.96 -11.04 8.02
N TYR A 106 -6.75 -11.48 7.74
CA TYR A 106 -6.26 -12.76 8.24
C TYR A 106 -4.81 -12.69 8.68
N VAL A 107 -4.45 -13.66 9.51
CA VAL A 107 -3.07 -13.89 9.93
C VAL A 107 -2.71 -15.34 9.63
N ASN A 108 -1.62 -15.55 8.89
CA ASN A 108 -1.00 -16.86 8.74
C ASN A 108 0.07 -17.02 9.82
N VAL A 109 0.01 -18.11 10.58
CA VAL A 109 0.93 -18.41 11.68
C VAL A 109 1.59 -19.75 11.44
N PRO A 110 2.92 -19.82 11.24
CA PRO A 110 3.63 -21.07 11.06
C PRO A 110 3.55 -21.99 12.29
N TYR A 111 3.60 -23.30 12.07
CA TYR A 111 3.72 -24.26 13.17
C TYR A 111 5.12 -24.25 13.77
N GLY A 112 5.20 -24.43 15.09
CA GLY A 112 6.45 -24.54 15.85
C GLY A 112 6.60 -23.48 16.93
N GLU A 113 7.79 -23.43 17.53
CA GLU A 113 7.99 -22.58 18.70
C GLU A 113 8.42 -21.13 18.35
N GLY A 114 8.94 -20.88 17.16
CA GLY A 114 9.48 -19.58 16.76
C GLY A 114 10.80 -19.22 17.46
N PRO A 115 11.14 -17.94 17.68
CA PRO A 115 10.38 -16.77 17.25
C PRO A 115 10.39 -16.58 15.73
N TYR A 116 9.25 -16.17 15.17
CA TYR A 116 9.07 -15.97 13.73
C TYR A 116 9.16 -14.50 13.35
N PRO A 117 9.83 -14.18 12.22
CA PRO A 117 9.75 -12.87 11.61
C PRO A 117 8.32 -12.60 11.12
N VAL A 118 7.97 -11.33 10.97
CA VAL A 118 6.62 -10.88 10.63
C VAL A 118 6.63 -10.13 9.31
N ILE A 119 5.65 -10.39 8.44
CA ILE A 119 5.40 -9.60 7.23
C ILE A 119 4.00 -9.01 7.30
N ILE A 120 3.88 -7.69 7.11
CA ILE A 120 2.60 -7.05 6.85
C ILE A 120 2.43 -6.97 5.33
N MET A 121 1.38 -7.59 4.81
CA MET A 121 1.11 -7.68 3.37
C MET A 121 -0.08 -6.82 2.96
N LEU A 122 0.14 -5.91 2.02
CA LEU A 122 -0.83 -4.91 1.58
C LEU A 122 -1.20 -5.11 0.12
N HIS A 123 -2.49 -5.39 -0.14
CA HIS A 123 -3.01 -5.63 -1.47
C HIS A 123 -3.15 -4.34 -2.30
N GLY A 124 -3.29 -4.49 -3.62
CA GLY A 124 -3.61 -3.41 -4.56
C GLY A 124 -5.10 -3.01 -4.51
N TYR A 125 -5.46 -1.96 -5.26
CA TYR A 125 -6.85 -1.58 -5.41
C TYR A 125 -7.60 -2.61 -6.26
N ILE A 126 -8.72 -3.08 -5.75
CA ILE A 126 -9.73 -3.89 -6.43
C ILE A 126 -11.06 -3.18 -6.23
N GLN A 127 -11.96 -3.23 -7.20
CA GLN A 127 -13.30 -2.67 -6.98
C GLN A 127 -13.94 -3.34 -5.75
N PRO A 128 -14.47 -2.56 -4.79
CA PRO A 128 -15.01 -3.14 -3.54
C PRO A 128 -16.06 -4.23 -3.74
N GLU A 129 -16.83 -4.13 -4.82
CA GLU A 129 -17.86 -5.11 -5.19
C GLU A 129 -17.27 -6.44 -5.70
N GLU A 130 -16.01 -6.44 -6.13
CA GLU A 130 -15.29 -7.60 -6.66
C GLU A 130 -14.26 -8.14 -5.65
N TYR A 131 -13.94 -7.36 -4.61
CA TYR A 131 -12.94 -7.73 -3.62
C TYR A 131 -13.36 -8.91 -2.77
N VAL A 132 -12.44 -9.83 -2.56
CA VAL A 132 -12.57 -10.94 -1.61
C VAL A 132 -11.31 -11.03 -0.75
N THR A 133 -11.47 -11.37 0.53
CA THR A 133 -10.34 -11.44 1.50
C THR A 133 -9.23 -12.38 1.05
N LEU A 134 -9.56 -13.47 0.34
CA LEU A 134 -8.58 -14.41 -0.22
C LEU A 134 -8.40 -14.17 -1.71
N ASP A 135 -7.83 -13.02 -2.07
CA ASP A 135 -7.56 -12.64 -3.44
C ASP A 135 -6.11 -13.01 -3.87
N TYR A 136 -5.64 -12.49 -4.98
CA TYR A 136 -4.36 -12.83 -5.63
C TYR A 136 -3.13 -12.74 -4.71
N THR A 137 -3.12 -11.80 -3.76
CA THR A 137 -2.02 -11.64 -2.78
C THR A 137 -1.94 -12.79 -1.79
N THR A 138 -3.02 -13.54 -1.59
CA THR A 138 -3.06 -14.69 -0.66
C THR A 138 -2.00 -15.74 -1.01
N ARG A 139 -1.73 -15.99 -2.30
CA ARG A 139 -0.68 -16.90 -2.71
C ARG A 139 0.69 -16.51 -2.17
N TYR A 140 1.06 -15.23 -2.28
CA TYR A 140 2.34 -14.73 -1.77
C TYR A 140 2.40 -14.79 -0.23
N ALA A 141 1.27 -14.52 0.43
CA ALA A 141 1.15 -14.68 1.88
C ALA A 141 1.31 -16.14 2.33
N ASP A 142 0.84 -17.08 1.52
CA ASP A 142 0.95 -18.50 1.81
C ASP A 142 2.38 -19.01 1.61
N ASP A 143 3.05 -18.59 0.54
CA ASP A 143 4.44 -18.94 0.28
C ASP A 143 5.36 -18.42 1.41
N LEU A 144 5.17 -17.17 1.87
CA LEU A 144 5.89 -16.62 3.01
C LEU A 144 5.60 -17.37 4.32
N ALA A 145 4.33 -17.74 4.57
CA ALA A 145 4.00 -18.51 5.78
C ALA A 145 4.57 -19.93 5.75
N GLN A 146 4.61 -20.56 4.58
CA GLN A 146 5.27 -21.88 4.40
C GLN A 146 6.77 -21.79 4.65
N ASP A 147 7.39 -20.63 4.39
CA ASP A 147 8.80 -20.36 4.65
C ASP A 147 9.07 -19.87 6.08
N GLY A 148 8.07 -19.81 6.95
CA GLY A 148 8.23 -19.54 8.38
C GLY A 148 8.10 -18.07 8.76
N TYR A 149 7.32 -17.28 8.04
CA TYR A 149 6.92 -15.93 8.43
C TYR A 149 5.51 -15.93 9.00
N ILE A 150 5.28 -15.17 10.07
CA ILE A 150 3.92 -14.74 10.42
C ILE A 150 3.51 -13.67 9.41
N VAL A 151 2.38 -13.85 8.71
CA VAL A 151 1.92 -12.89 7.70
C VAL A 151 0.59 -12.30 8.13
N LEU A 152 0.55 -10.97 8.31
CA LEU A 152 -0.65 -10.20 8.60
C LEU A 152 -1.17 -9.57 7.30
N HIS A 153 -2.39 -9.87 6.93
CA HIS A 153 -3.01 -9.38 5.70
C HIS A 153 -4.34 -8.68 6.01
N PRO A 154 -4.35 -7.36 6.24
CA PRO A 154 -5.58 -6.60 6.42
C PRO A 154 -6.29 -6.40 5.08
N ASN A 155 -7.64 -6.41 5.09
CA ASN A 155 -8.44 -6.01 3.94
C ASN A 155 -8.40 -4.50 3.70
N LEU A 156 -7.97 -3.71 4.69
CA LEU A 156 -8.07 -2.25 4.74
C LEU A 156 -9.53 -1.75 4.70
N ARG A 157 -9.77 -0.51 5.14
CA ARG A 157 -11.10 0.13 5.04
C ARG A 157 -11.57 0.23 3.59
N ASN A 158 -12.86 0.24 3.36
CA ASN A 158 -13.51 0.25 2.04
C ASN A 158 -13.34 -1.04 1.21
N PHE A 159 -12.71 -2.07 1.74
CA PHE A 159 -12.63 -3.39 1.10
C PHE A 159 -13.39 -4.42 1.94
N PRO A 160 -14.56 -4.88 1.48
CA PRO A 160 -15.42 -5.76 2.27
C PRO A 160 -14.71 -7.04 2.75
N PRO A 161 -15.05 -7.53 3.95
CA PRO A 161 -16.10 -7.02 4.84
C PRO A 161 -15.66 -5.90 5.80
N SER A 162 -14.46 -5.29 5.63
CA SER A 162 -14.08 -4.12 6.40
C SER A 162 -15.05 -2.97 6.20
N ASP A 163 -15.21 -2.13 7.22
CA ASP A 163 -16.11 -0.99 7.18
C ASP A 163 -15.74 0.00 6.07
N SER A 164 -16.77 0.63 5.51
CA SER A 164 -16.60 1.71 4.56
C SER A 164 -16.48 3.04 5.30
N ALA A 165 -15.37 3.73 5.11
CA ALA A 165 -15.20 5.11 5.53
C ALA A 165 -15.44 6.06 4.37
N GLU A 166 -15.88 7.29 4.66
CA GLU A 166 -15.93 8.32 3.62
C GLU A 166 -14.56 8.43 2.93
N ARG A 167 -14.58 8.33 1.60
CA ARG A 167 -13.38 8.58 0.77
C ARG A 167 -13.05 10.07 0.83
N ARG A 168 -12.39 10.50 1.89
CA ARG A 168 -11.81 11.83 1.95
C ARG A 168 -10.62 11.87 1.01
N ARG A 169 -10.26 13.06 0.52
CA ARG A 169 -9.02 13.31 -0.23
C ARG A 169 -7.85 13.30 0.77
N ASP A 170 -7.60 12.15 1.37
CA ASP A 170 -6.68 11.98 2.49
C ASP A 170 -5.36 11.31 2.09
N ASN A 171 -5.09 11.22 0.77
CA ASN A 171 -3.86 10.64 0.23
C ASN A 171 -3.54 9.26 0.83
N ASN A 172 -4.52 8.38 0.92
CA ASN A 172 -4.42 7.06 1.53
C ASN A 172 -4.14 7.07 3.05
N THR A 173 -4.34 8.17 3.73
CA THR A 173 -4.07 8.29 5.18
C THR A 173 -4.90 7.27 5.97
N GLY A 174 -6.16 7.09 5.65
CA GLY A 174 -7.02 6.10 6.29
C GLY A 174 -6.45 4.69 6.23
N TYR A 175 -5.94 4.27 5.06
CA TYR A 175 -5.28 2.98 4.89
C TYR A 175 -3.98 2.87 5.70
N THR A 176 -3.19 3.93 5.74
CA THR A 176 -1.97 3.99 6.57
C THR A 176 -2.32 3.85 8.05
N ILE A 177 -3.39 4.50 8.51
CA ILE A 177 -3.88 4.38 9.89
C ILE A 177 -4.32 2.93 10.20
N ASP A 178 -4.97 2.24 9.26
CA ASP A 178 -5.33 0.82 9.44
C ASP A 178 -4.10 -0.05 9.70
N VAL A 179 -3.02 0.18 8.95
CA VAL A 179 -1.75 -0.55 9.11
C VAL A 179 -1.05 -0.20 10.42
N LEU A 180 -1.05 1.08 10.80
CA LEU A 180 -0.42 1.53 12.07
C LEU A 180 -1.18 1.02 13.30
N ASN A 181 -2.52 0.94 13.25
CA ASN A 181 -3.30 0.29 14.31
C ASN A 181 -2.99 -1.22 14.37
N LEU A 182 -2.93 -1.91 13.24
CA LEU A 182 -2.55 -3.33 13.19
C LEU A 182 -1.16 -3.57 13.81
N LEU A 183 -0.20 -2.71 13.48
CA LEU A 183 1.15 -2.76 14.04
C LEU A 183 1.15 -2.54 15.56
N ALA A 184 0.31 -1.64 16.06
CA ALA A 184 0.18 -1.40 17.49
C ALA A 184 -0.39 -2.62 18.23
N TYR A 185 -1.41 -3.28 17.69
CA TYR A 185 -1.93 -4.54 18.25
C TYR A 185 -0.90 -5.67 18.20
N LEU A 186 -0.16 -5.81 17.09
CA LEU A 186 0.95 -6.76 17.03
C LEU A 186 1.96 -6.53 18.16
N ARG A 187 2.36 -5.27 18.37
CA ARG A 187 3.31 -4.89 19.44
C ARG A 187 2.76 -5.20 20.84
N GLU A 188 1.48 -4.96 21.05
CA GLU A 188 0.84 -5.25 22.33
C GLU A 188 0.75 -6.75 22.61
N MET A 189 0.48 -7.56 21.61
CA MET A 189 0.17 -8.99 21.75
C MET A 189 1.39 -9.91 21.60
N ALA A 190 2.48 -9.45 21.01
CA ALA A 190 3.67 -10.25 20.78
C ALA A 190 4.26 -10.76 22.10
N GLY A 191 4.63 -12.05 22.15
CA GLY A 191 5.15 -12.70 23.33
C GLY A 191 4.11 -13.02 24.41
N LYS A 192 2.84 -12.64 24.23
CA LYS A 192 1.72 -13.04 25.08
C LYS A 192 1.05 -14.30 24.50
N GLU A 193 0.28 -15.01 25.32
CA GLU A 193 -0.51 -16.16 24.83
C GLU A 193 -1.44 -15.77 23.68
N GLY A 194 -1.41 -16.53 22.59
CA GLY A 194 -2.23 -16.31 21.40
C GLY A 194 -1.44 -16.42 20.10
N ILE A 195 -2.04 -15.99 18.99
CA ILE A 195 -1.48 -16.15 17.64
C ILE A 195 -0.19 -15.36 17.38
N PHE A 196 0.12 -14.37 18.21
CA PHE A 196 1.36 -13.58 18.13
C PHE A 196 2.39 -13.94 19.20
N ALA A 197 2.18 -15.04 19.96
CA ALA A 197 3.09 -15.47 21.01
C ALA A 197 4.53 -15.67 20.51
N SER A 198 4.69 -16.14 19.28
CA SER A 198 5.97 -16.40 18.63
C SER A 198 6.44 -15.29 17.66
N ALA A 199 5.79 -14.12 17.63
CA ALA A 199 6.19 -13.01 16.77
C ALA A 199 7.48 -12.32 17.29
N ASP A 200 8.43 -12.08 16.40
CA ASP A 200 9.65 -11.32 16.70
C ASP A 200 9.51 -9.88 16.17
N LEU A 201 9.30 -8.94 17.08
CA LEU A 201 9.14 -7.52 16.76
C LEU A 201 10.40 -6.83 16.23
N ASN A 202 11.57 -7.46 16.36
CA ASN A 202 12.82 -6.94 15.79
C ASN A 202 13.01 -7.35 14.32
N ARG A 203 12.13 -8.21 13.80
CA ARG A 203 12.21 -8.79 12.46
C ARG A 203 10.88 -8.62 11.73
N ILE A 204 10.54 -7.36 11.43
CA ILE A 204 9.31 -7.00 10.72
C ILE A 204 9.67 -6.52 9.32
N GLY A 205 9.04 -7.09 8.30
CA GLY A 205 9.04 -6.62 6.92
C GLY A 205 7.66 -6.15 6.49
N ILE A 206 7.59 -5.47 5.36
CA ILE A 206 6.33 -5.03 4.75
C ILE A 206 6.36 -5.31 3.25
N TRP A 207 5.25 -5.75 2.70
CA TRP A 207 5.07 -6.03 1.29
C TRP A 207 3.86 -5.25 0.77
N GLY A 208 3.97 -4.58 -0.38
CA GLY A 208 2.86 -3.82 -0.92
C GLY A 208 2.80 -3.82 -2.44
N HIS A 209 1.62 -4.17 -2.99
CA HIS A 209 1.33 -4.08 -4.41
C HIS A 209 0.53 -2.83 -4.74
N SER A 210 0.92 -2.11 -5.82
CA SER A 210 0.15 -0.98 -6.34
C SER A 210 -0.09 0.09 -5.26
N ILE A 211 -1.36 0.39 -4.92
CA ILE A 211 -1.73 1.27 -3.79
C ILE A 211 -1.17 0.75 -2.46
N GLY A 212 -1.08 -0.57 -2.26
CA GLY A 212 -0.45 -1.17 -1.08
C GLY A 212 1.02 -0.77 -0.93
N GLY A 213 1.74 -0.61 -2.04
CA GLY A 213 3.11 -0.08 -2.05
C GLY A 213 3.17 1.38 -1.58
N SER A 214 2.22 2.21 -2.01
CA SER A 214 2.07 3.60 -1.54
C SER A 214 1.81 3.66 -0.03
N ILE A 215 0.95 2.77 0.46
CA ILE A 215 0.63 2.66 1.90
C ILE A 215 1.88 2.20 2.67
N ALA A 216 2.61 1.21 2.17
CA ALA A 216 3.86 0.73 2.77
C ALA A 216 4.90 1.85 2.90
N MET A 217 5.15 2.60 1.83
CA MET A 217 6.07 3.75 1.84
C MET A 217 5.67 4.79 2.88
N ARG A 218 4.39 5.10 2.99
CA ARG A 218 3.91 6.06 3.99
C ARG A 218 4.00 5.53 5.41
N THR A 219 3.69 4.25 5.61
CA THR A 219 3.83 3.59 6.92
C THR A 219 5.29 3.62 7.40
N MET A 220 6.25 3.32 6.52
CA MET A 220 7.68 3.44 6.83
C MET A 220 8.11 4.87 7.14
N SER A 221 7.56 5.86 6.45
CA SER A 221 7.86 7.28 6.74
C SER A 221 7.33 7.73 8.12
N VAL A 222 6.29 7.09 8.63
CA VAL A 222 5.77 7.33 10.00
C VAL A 222 6.57 6.54 11.04
N GLU A 223 6.97 5.33 10.72
CA GLU A 223 7.65 4.35 11.58
C GLU A 223 9.02 3.95 10.99
N PRO A 224 10.01 4.88 10.91
CA PRO A 224 11.22 4.70 10.12
C PRO A 224 12.13 3.56 10.60
N ASP A 225 12.09 3.20 11.88
CA ASP A 225 12.96 2.20 12.50
C ASP A 225 12.32 0.81 12.60
N THR A 226 11.05 0.67 12.23
CA THR A 226 10.27 -0.54 12.50
C THR A 226 10.56 -1.65 11.50
N PHE A 227 10.61 -1.32 10.21
CA PHE A 227 10.70 -2.30 9.15
C PHE A 227 12.15 -2.55 8.73
N LYS A 228 12.55 -3.83 8.64
CA LYS A 228 13.89 -4.21 8.18
C LYS A 228 13.97 -4.26 6.67
N ALA A 229 12.90 -4.67 6.01
CA ALA A 229 12.83 -4.75 4.57
C ALA A 229 11.43 -4.44 4.03
N VAL A 230 11.37 -3.93 2.80
CA VAL A 230 10.12 -3.71 2.05
C VAL A 230 10.21 -4.27 0.64
N ILE A 231 9.14 -4.92 0.20
CA ILE A 231 8.89 -5.23 -1.22
C ILE A 231 7.85 -4.25 -1.75
N LEU A 232 8.21 -3.53 -2.81
CA LEU A 232 7.33 -2.61 -3.55
C LEU A 232 7.07 -3.20 -4.94
N TYR A 233 5.87 -3.74 -5.15
CA TYR A 233 5.47 -4.39 -6.39
C TYR A 233 4.49 -3.50 -7.18
N GLY A 234 4.89 -3.01 -8.35
CA GLY A 234 4.08 -2.11 -9.17
C GLY A 234 3.56 -0.88 -8.40
N ALA A 235 4.35 -0.36 -7.45
CA ALA A 235 3.90 0.60 -6.46
C ALA A 235 3.59 1.97 -7.06
N VAL A 236 2.52 2.62 -6.56
CA VAL A 236 2.18 4.02 -6.88
C VAL A 236 3.10 4.93 -6.05
N SER A 237 4.15 5.48 -6.66
CA SER A 237 5.15 6.31 -5.94
C SER A 237 5.02 7.81 -6.20
N GLN A 238 4.78 8.24 -7.43
CA GLN A 238 4.82 9.67 -7.80
C GLN A 238 3.52 10.45 -7.55
N ARG A 239 2.39 9.75 -7.40
CA ARG A 239 1.09 10.42 -7.25
C ARG A 239 1.01 11.35 -6.04
N TYR A 240 1.81 11.10 -5.02
CA TYR A 240 1.73 11.74 -3.71
C TYR A 240 3.00 12.48 -3.30
N GLY A 241 3.88 12.78 -4.24
CA GLY A 241 5.10 13.54 -4.00
C GLY A 241 6.38 12.75 -4.18
N THR A 242 7.48 13.31 -3.71
CA THR A 242 8.81 12.72 -3.72
C THR A 242 9.17 12.13 -2.36
N VAL A 243 10.11 11.19 -2.33
CA VAL A 243 10.68 10.65 -1.08
C VAL A 243 11.91 11.46 -0.61
N LEU A 244 12.38 12.45 -1.41
CA LEU A 244 13.66 13.10 -1.21
C LEU A 244 13.68 14.11 -0.06
N ASP A 245 12.60 14.84 0.17
CA ASP A 245 12.60 16.03 1.02
C ASP A 245 11.41 16.13 1.99
N GLY A 246 10.60 15.10 2.07
CA GLY A 246 9.40 15.10 2.93
C GLY A 246 8.34 16.13 2.55
N SER A 247 8.47 16.80 1.39
CA SER A 247 7.48 17.78 0.91
C SER A 247 6.16 17.14 0.52
N GLY A 248 6.16 15.82 0.32
CA GLY A 248 4.99 15.00 0.04
C GLY A 248 4.47 14.25 1.26
N ILE A 249 3.86 13.10 1.00
CA ILE A 249 3.35 12.20 2.03
C ILE A 249 4.39 11.13 2.46
N TYR A 250 5.57 11.17 1.87
CA TYR A 250 6.70 10.28 2.16
C TYR A 250 7.90 11.09 2.64
N ASP A 251 8.68 10.49 3.53
CA ASP A 251 9.98 11.01 3.97
C ASP A 251 10.88 9.82 4.29
N PHE A 252 11.89 9.61 3.45
CA PHE A 252 12.81 8.49 3.61
C PHE A 252 14.17 8.93 4.15
N SER A 253 14.33 10.17 4.57
CA SER A 253 15.58 10.68 5.14
C SER A 253 16.05 9.88 6.36
N GLU A 254 15.10 9.44 7.20
CA GLU A 254 15.37 8.66 8.43
C GLU A 254 15.08 7.15 8.27
N VAL A 255 14.55 6.69 7.12
CA VAL A 255 14.15 5.29 6.94
C VAL A 255 15.39 4.41 6.70
N GLU A 256 15.62 3.44 7.59
CA GLU A 256 16.73 2.48 7.50
C GLU A 256 16.36 1.17 6.77
N THR A 257 15.11 1.05 6.34
CA THR A 257 14.54 -0.14 5.70
C THR A 257 15.25 -0.47 4.40
N GLN A 258 15.63 -1.73 4.19
CA GLN A 258 16.11 -2.23 2.90
C GLN A 258 14.93 -2.30 1.90
N ILE A 259 15.16 -1.89 0.64
CA ILE A 259 14.07 -1.67 -0.32
C ILE A 259 14.30 -2.50 -1.57
N SER A 260 13.33 -3.34 -1.94
CA SER A 260 13.32 -4.02 -3.22
C SER A 260 12.08 -3.61 -4.02
N ILE A 261 12.31 -3.21 -5.28
CA ILE A 261 11.30 -2.65 -6.19
C ILE A 261 11.14 -3.58 -7.38
N HIS A 262 9.91 -4.02 -7.63
CA HIS A 262 9.54 -4.93 -8.71
C HIS A 262 8.46 -4.30 -9.58
N HIS A 263 8.67 -4.22 -10.92
CA HIS A 263 7.70 -3.59 -11.83
C HIS A 263 7.70 -4.25 -13.20
N GLY A 264 6.52 -4.48 -13.75
CA GLY A 264 6.35 -4.94 -15.13
C GLY A 264 6.62 -3.81 -16.14
N GLU A 265 7.40 -4.05 -17.18
CA GLU A 265 7.72 -3.00 -18.15
C GLU A 265 6.53 -2.61 -19.05
N ASN A 266 5.54 -3.49 -19.19
CA ASN A 266 4.30 -3.23 -19.92
C ASN A 266 3.11 -2.94 -18.99
N ASP A 267 3.39 -2.40 -17.80
CA ASP A 267 2.35 -1.98 -16.85
C ASP A 267 1.52 -0.83 -17.46
N ASP A 268 0.25 -1.11 -17.73
CA ASP A 268 -0.74 -0.18 -18.32
C ASP A 268 -1.56 0.58 -17.27
N VAL A 269 -1.35 0.28 -15.99
CA VAL A 269 -2.01 0.93 -14.84
C VAL A 269 -1.10 1.98 -14.21
N ILE A 270 0.14 1.58 -13.89
CA ILE A 270 1.16 2.45 -13.30
C ILE A 270 2.39 2.43 -14.21
N PRO A 271 2.75 3.54 -14.88
CA PRO A 271 3.91 3.59 -15.73
C PRO A 271 5.19 3.16 -14.99
N VAL A 272 5.97 2.25 -15.57
CA VAL A 272 7.22 1.73 -15.00
C VAL A 272 8.23 2.84 -14.65
N GLU A 273 8.14 3.98 -15.32
CA GLU A 273 8.96 5.17 -15.06
C GLU A 273 8.80 5.69 -13.64
N GLN A 274 7.66 5.46 -12.97
CA GLN A 274 7.49 5.81 -11.56
C GLN A 274 8.45 5.02 -10.67
N SER A 275 8.61 3.73 -10.89
CA SER A 275 9.55 2.90 -10.15
C SER A 275 11.00 3.19 -10.51
N ARG A 276 11.30 3.47 -11.79
CA ARG A 276 12.64 3.91 -12.21
C ARG A 276 13.04 5.23 -11.56
N GLU A 277 12.09 6.16 -11.43
CA GLU A 277 12.31 7.43 -10.73
C GLU A 277 12.49 7.21 -9.22
N LEU A 278 11.69 6.35 -8.60
CA LEU A 278 11.84 6.00 -7.19
C LEU A 278 13.21 5.41 -6.90
N CYS A 279 13.70 4.48 -7.73
CA CYS A 279 15.06 3.92 -7.61
C CYS A 279 16.11 5.04 -7.61
N ARG A 280 16.06 5.97 -8.57
CA ARG A 280 17.00 7.11 -8.65
C ARG A 280 16.89 8.05 -7.44
N GLN A 281 15.70 8.29 -6.91
CA GLN A 281 15.52 9.10 -5.71
C GLN A 281 16.12 8.43 -4.47
N LEU A 282 15.97 7.12 -4.35
CA LEU A 282 16.55 6.35 -3.23
C LEU A 282 18.08 6.34 -3.30
N GLU A 283 18.66 6.18 -4.49
CA GLU A 283 20.12 6.30 -4.72
C GLU A 283 20.64 7.70 -4.32
N GLN A 284 19.87 8.78 -4.57
CA GLN A 284 20.23 10.15 -4.16
C GLN A 284 20.19 10.34 -2.62
N LEU A 285 19.49 9.47 -1.91
CA LEU A 285 19.47 9.42 -0.45
C LEU A 285 20.53 8.45 0.12
N ASP A 286 21.51 8.04 -0.70
CA ASP A 286 22.54 7.05 -0.36
C ASP A 286 21.96 5.70 0.10
N LYS A 287 20.74 5.34 -0.38
CA LYS A 287 20.14 4.04 -0.20
C LYS A 287 20.43 3.18 -1.42
N ASP A 288 20.62 1.89 -1.20
CA ASP A 288 20.97 0.91 -2.24
C ASP A 288 19.76 0.00 -2.54
N PRO A 289 18.75 0.49 -3.28
CA PRO A 289 17.56 -0.31 -3.55
C PRO A 289 17.85 -1.39 -4.59
N GLU A 290 17.28 -2.59 -4.38
CA GLU A 290 17.22 -3.60 -5.43
C GLU A 290 16.08 -3.27 -6.39
N CYS A 291 16.38 -3.02 -7.67
CA CYS A 291 15.37 -2.62 -8.65
C CYS A 291 15.27 -3.63 -9.79
N TYR A 292 14.11 -4.27 -9.91
CA TYR A 292 13.83 -5.33 -10.88
C TYR A 292 12.70 -4.92 -11.81
N PHE A 293 13.01 -4.87 -13.12
CA PHE A 293 12.05 -4.57 -14.17
C PHE A 293 11.82 -5.81 -15.03
N TYR A 294 10.57 -6.23 -15.17
CA TYR A 294 10.19 -7.50 -15.81
C TYR A 294 9.70 -7.23 -17.23
N GLU A 295 10.52 -7.60 -18.22
CA GLU A 295 10.24 -7.37 -19.64
C GLU A 295 8.90 -8.00 -20.05
N GLY A 296 8.06 -7.21 -20.71
CA GLY A 296 6.76 -7.65 -21.23
C GLY A 296 5.66 -7.87 -20.19
N GLN A 297 5.96 -7.71 -18.89
CA GLN A 297 4.99 -7.98 -17.85
C GLN A 297 4.06 -6.78 -17.58
N PRO A 298 2.76 -7.04 -17.34
CA PRO A 298 1.75 -6.03 -16.99
C PRO A 298 1.83 -5.61 -15.52
N HIS A 299 0.83 -4.87 -15.03
CA HIS A 299 0.70 -4.40 -13.64
C HIS A 299 0.74 -5.50 -12.60
N THR A 300 0.19 -6.66 -12.89
CA THR A 300 0.32 -7.87 -12.08
C THR A 300 0.66 -9.05 -12.96
N PHE A 301 1.73 -9.75 -12.65
CA PHE A 301 2.13 -10.97 -13.33
C PHE A 301 1.83 -12.25 -12.51
N TYR A 302 0.85 -12.15 -11.63
CA TYR A 302 0.29 -13.27 -10.90
C TYR A 302 -0.07 -14.43 -11.84
N ARG A 303 0.50 -15.61 -11.57
CA ARG A 303 0.41 -16.83 -12.39
C ARG A 303 1.09 -16.75 -13.76
N ASP A 304 1.88 -15.74 -14.08
CA ASP A 304 2.77 -15.80 -15.22
C ASP A 304 3.81 -16.93 -15.01
N GLN A 305 4.17 -17.63 -16.09
CA GLN A 305 4.96 -18.85 -15.96
C GLN A 305 6.43 -18.61 -15.58
N TRP A 306 6.98 -17.43 -15.86
CA TRP A 306 8.37 -17.10 -15.55
C TRP A 306 8.51 -15.95 -14.55
N ALA A 307 7.70 -14.91 -14.70
CA ALA A 307 7.83 -13.72 -13.88
C ALA A 307 7.34 -13.92 -12.44
N ASP A 308 6.22 -14.63 -12.27
CA ASP A 308 5.64 -14.89 -10.95
C ASP A 308 6.52 -15.77 -10.05
N PRO A 309 7.07 -16.90 -10.53
CA PRO A 309 8.04 -17.68 -9.73
C PRO A 309 9.32 -16.92 -9.42
N LEU A 310 9.89 -16.19 -10.40
CA LEU A 310 11.10 -15.40 -10.21
C LEU A 310 10.87 -14.24 -9.22
N PHE A 311 9.71 -13.60 -9.28
CA PHE A 311 9.33 -12.57 -8.30
C PHE A 311 9.25 -13.15 -6.89
N MET A 312 8.63 -14.33 -6.73
CA MET A 312 8.51 -14.96 -5.42
C MET A 312 9.88 -15.44 -4.88
N GLU A 313 10.73 -16.00 -5.74
CA GLU A 313 12.11 -16.36 -5.38
C GLU A 313 12.87 -15.14 -4.83
N ARG A 314 12.88 -14.02 -5.56
CA ARG A 314 13.52 -12.76 -5.13
C ARG A 314 12.92 -12.20 -3.85
N THR A 315 11.60 -12.30 -3.70
CA THR A 315 10.90 -11.87 -2.49
C THR A 315 11.36 -12.66 -1.26
N LEU A 316 11.45 -13.99 -1.38
CA LEU A 316 11.93 -14.86 -0.29
C LEU A 316 13.41 -14.62 0.02
N GLU A 317 14.28 -14.57 -1.00
CA GLU A 317 15.69 -14.30 -0.82
C GLU A 317 15.93 -12.95 -0.11
N PHE A 318 15.21 -11.91 -0.51
CA PHE A 318 15.31 -10.58 0.08
C PHE A 318 14.84 -10.54 1.53
N PHE A 319 13.68 -11.10 1.83
CA PHE A 319 13.20 -11.17 3.21
C PHE A 319 14.04 -12.11 4.08
N ASP A 320 14.53 -13.22 3.54
CA ASP A 320 15.43 -14.11 4.26
C ASP A 320 16.75 -13.39 4.64
N GLN A 321 17.29 -12.59 3.74
CA GLN A 321 18.52 -11.84 3.99
C GLN A 321 18.32 -10.72 5.03
N TYR A 322 17.27 -9.93 4.91
CA TYR A 322 17.12 -8.67 5.64
C TYR A 322 16.09 -8.71 6.78
N VAL A 323 15.30 -9.78 6.89
CA VAL A 323 14.29 -9.91 7.96
C VAL A 323 14.52 -11.18 8.77
N LYS A 324 14.71 -12.35 8.13
CA LYS A 324 14.77 -13.64 8.83
C LYS A 324 16.12 -13.95 9.45
N ASN A 325 17.20 -13.75 8.69
CA ASN A 325 18.55 -14.16 9.07
C ASN A 325 19.39 -13.02 9.70
N ILE A 326 18.76 -11.96 10.20
CA ILE A 326 19.49 -10.89 10.89
C ILE A 326 20.19 -11.49 12.11
N SER A 327 21.52 -11.40 12.14
CA SER A 327 22.31 -11.80 13.32
C SER A 327 21.84 -10.99 14.52
N LYS A 328 21.55 -11.65 15.65
CA LYS A 328 21.35 -10.94 16.91
C LYS A 328 22.69 -10.30 17.28
N GLU A 329 22.82 -8.99 17.05
CA GLU A 329 23.90 -8.21 17.64
C GLU A 329 23.75 -8.07 19.14
#